data_590209d53432926ef7b005b0b2cb78f9
#
_entry.id   590209d53432926ef7b005b0b2cb78f9
#
_cell.length_a   1.000
_cell.length_b   1.000
_cell.length_c   1.000
_cell.angle_alpha   90.00
_cell.angle_beta   90.00
_cell.angle_gamma   90.00
#
_symmetry.space_group_name_H-M   'P 1'
#
loop_
_entity.id
_entity.type
_entity.pdbx_description
1 polymer ?
#
loop_
_entity_poly.entity_id
_entity_poly.type
_entity_poly.pdbx_seq_one_letter_code
_entity_poly.pdbx_strand_id
1 'polypeptide(L)'
;YGLAPTPMGYGEIYSGLQTGLIDAQINPLFAVYSMGFFEPTEYFTQMWAEPFIGIPTVNMQHFDGLPEEMQQMMRDYWADAVVPAAEWIDERNASDRAKIEEEKPSIEWHEFTDEQVAEATEMAREMDDTFVDIGGEGAAELLETLKADIEAAKAAVGVD
;
A
#
# COMPACT_ATOMS: atom_id res chain seq x y z
N TYR A 1 2.86 -13.58 -8.21
CA TYR A 1 1.97 -14.36 -7.33
C TYR A 1 0.97 -15.24 -8.10
N GLY A 2 1.05 -15.34 -9.44
CA GLY A 2 0.16 -16.17 -10.26
C GLY A 2 -1.28 -15.65 -10.38
N LEU A 3 -1.55 -14.42 -10.00
CA LEU A 3 -2.85 -13.78 -10.13
C LEU A 3 -3.04 -13.16 -11.51
N ALA A 4 -4.29 -13.13 -12.00
CA ALA A 4 -4.65 -12.47 -13.25
C ALA A 4 -5.24 -11.08 -12.94
N PRO A 5 -4.49 -9.97 -13.15
CA PRO A 5 -4.99 -8.64 -12.84
C PRO A 5 -6.11 -8.23 -13.79
N THR A 6 -7.19 -7.68 -13.23
CA THR A 6 -8.32 -7.12 -13.97
C THR A 6 -8.42 -5.63 -13.68
N PRO A 7 -8.01 -4.74 -14.59
CA PRO A 7 -8.14 -3.30 -14.42
C PRO A 7 -9.62 -2.88 -14.34
N MET A 8 -9.96 -2.11 -13.29
CA MET A 8 -11.31 -1.57 -13.11
C MET A 8 -11.29 -0.28 -12.30
N GLY A 9 -12.39 0.47 -12.35
CA GLY A 9 -12.56 1.65 -11.49
C GLY A 9 -12.66 1.27 -10.03
N TYR A 10 -12.02 2.04 -9.14
CA TYR A 10 -11.99 1.76 -7.70
C TYR A 10 -13.40 1.60 -7.09
N GLY A 11 -14.36 2.44 -7.53
CA GLY A 11 -15.76 2.36 -7.11
C GLY A 11 -16.53 1.13 -7.63
N GLU A 12 -15.94 0.35 -8.56
CA GLU A 12 -16.58 -0.84 -9.15
C GLU A 12 -16.16 -2.14 -8.45
N ILE A 13 -15.12 -2.07 -7.58
CA ILE A 13 -14.56 -3.25 -6.89
C ILE A 13 -15.63 -3.96 -6.05
N TYR A 14 -16.44 -3.20 -5.28
CA TYR A 14 -17.51 -3.79 -4.45
C TYR A 14 -18.47 -4.65 -5.29
N SER A 15 -19.01 -4.05 -6.36
CA SER A 15 -19.93 -4.76 -7.25
C SER A 15 -19.24 -5.89 -8.02
N GLY A 16 -17.97 -5.73 -8.37
CA GLY A 16 -17.15 -6.77 -8.99
C GLY A 16 -17.01 -8.01 -8.11
N LEU A 17 -16.69 -7.83 -6.83
CA LEU A 17 -16.64 -8.91 -5.83
C LEU A 17 -18.03 -9.53 -5.60
N GLN A 18 -19.06 -8.70 -5.44
CA GLN A 18 -20.41 -9.18 -5.16
C GLN A 18 -20.99 -10.02 -6.30
N THR A 19 -20.66 -9.71 -7.55
CA THR A 19 -21.16 -10.42 -8.72
C THR A 19 -20.24 -11.53 -9.21
N GLY A 20 -19.05 -11.69 -8.60
CA GLY A 20 -18.04 -12.66 -9.05
C GLY A 20 -17.37 -12.26 -10.39
N LEU A 21 -17.39 -10.98 -10.74
CA LEU A 21 -16.61 -10.45 -11.88
C LEU A 21 -15.11 -10.48 -11.57
N ILE A 22 -14.75 -10.27 -10.32
CA ILE A 22 -13.42 -10.48 -9.76
C ILE A 22 -13.52 -11.40 -8.53
N ASP A 23 -12.51 -12.24 -8.34
CA ASP A 23 -12.46 -13.21 -7.25
C ASP A 23 -11.75 -12.66 -6.01
N ALA A 24 -10.90 -11.65 -6.17
CA ALA A 24 -10.11 -11.06 -5.09
C ALA A 24 -9.76 -9.59 -5.37
N GLN A 25 -9.27 -8.92 -4.33
CA GLN A 25 -8.73 -7.57 -4.42
C GLN A 25 -7.57 -7.42 -3.43
N ILE A 26 -6.64 -6.49 -3.68
CA ILE A 26 -5.55 -6.13 -2.78
C ILE A 26 -5.72 -4.65 -2.40
N ASN A 27 -5.97 -4.38 -1.14
CA ASN A 27 -6.09 -3.02 -0.59
C ASN A 27 -5.78 -3.03 0.92
N PRO A 28 -5.35 -1.89 1.49
CA PRO A 28 -5.17 -1.77 2.92
C PRO A 28 -6.52 -1.86 3.67
N LEU A 29 -6.49 -2.31 4.93
CA LEU A 29 -7.71 -2.56 5.72
C LEU A 29 -8.60 -1.32 5.87
N PHE A 30 -8.02 -0.12 6.02
CA PHE A 30 -8.81 1.10 6.10
C PHE A 30 -9.64 1.35 4.82
N ALA A 31 -9.11 0.99 3.66
CA ALA A 31 -9.81 1.10 2.39
C ALA A 31 -10.89 0.01 2.26
N VAL A 32 -10.56 -1.22 2.65
CA VAL A 32 -11.51 -2.34 2.67
C VAL A 32 -12.72 -2.02 3.54
N TYR A 33 -12.50 -1.46 4.75
CA TYR A 33 -13.59 -1.09 5.63
C TYR A 33 -14.41 0.08 5.09
N SER A 34 -13.74 1.20 4.71
CA SER A 34 -14.43 2.41 4.27
C SER A 34 -15.24 2.25 2.98
N MET A 35 -14.86 1.30 2.12
CA MET A 35 -15.54 1.00 0.86
C MET A 35 -16.49 -0.20 0.96
N GLY A 36 -16.62 -0.81 2.12
CA GLY A 36 -17.47 -1.97 2.35
C GLY A 36 -17.01 -3.26 1.65
N PHE A 37 -15.75 -3.32 1.17
CA PHE A 37 -15.27 -4.49 0.42
C PHE A 37 -15.27 -5.77 1.25
N PHE A 38 -15.28 -5.68 2.58
CA PHE A 38 -15.40 -6.82 3.48
C PHE A 38 -16.74 -7.53 3.41
N GLU A 39 -17.82 -6.83 3.02
CA GLU A 39 -19.16 -7.42 2.99
C GLU A 39 -19.27 -8.63 2.04
N PRO A 40 -18.79 -8.57 0.77
CA PRO A 40 -18.78 -9.73 -0.13
C PRO A 40 -17.59 -10.68 0.09
N THR A 41 -16.65 -10.38 0.99
CA THR A 41 -15.40 -11.13 1.19
C THR A 41 -15.55 -12.18 2.29
N GLU A 42 -15.06 -13.41 2.06
CA GLU A 42 -15.07 -14.50 3.03
C GLU A 42 -13.71 -14.74 3.68
N TYR A 43 -12.62 -14.40 3.00
CA TYR A 43 -11.25 -14.67 3.42
C TYR A 43 -10.39 -13.40 3.33
N PHE A 44 -9.60 -13.15 4.37
CA PHE A 44 -8.56 -12.13 4.36
C PHE A 44 -7.19 -12.77 4.57
N THR A 45 -6.25 -12.40 3.73
CA THR A 45 -4.84 -12.78 3.90
C THR A 45 -3.99 -11.52 4.06
N GLN A 46 -3.36 -11.37 5.22
CA GLN A 46 -2.37 -10.33 5.46
C GLN A 46 -1.01 -10.84 4.97
N MET A 47 -0.54 -10.27 3.87
CA MET A 47 0.66 -10.74 3.17
C MET A 47 1.90 -9.90 3.47
N TRP A 48 1.73 -8.68 3.96
CA TRP A 48 2.82 -7.69 4.16
C TRP A 48 3.67 -7.48 2.89
N ALA A 49 3.05 -7.70 1.72
CA ALA A 49 3.74 -7.78 0.45
C ALA A 49 4.19 -6.42 -0.10
N GLU A 50 3.49 -5.35 0.25
CA GLU A 50 3.80 -4.01 -0.25
C GLU A 50 3.38 -2.93 0.74
N PRO A 51 4.16 -1.84 0.86
CA PRO A 51 3.72 -0.66 1.57
C PRO A 51 2.67 0.09 0.73
N PHE A 52 1.56 0.50 1.33
CA PHE A 52 0.64 1.43 0.69
C PHE A 52 1.17 2.85 0.83
N ILE A 53 1.62 3.44 -0.29
CA ILE A 53 2.21 4.78 -0.32
C ILE A 53 1.26 5.74 -1.03
N GLY A 54 0.70 6.69 -0.30
CA GLY A 54 -0.04 7.82 -0.85
C GLY A 54 0.91 8.98 -1.15
N ILE A 55 0.98 9.41 -2.40
CA ILE A 55 1.82 10.56 -2.80
C ILE A 55 0.91 11.76 -3.04
N PRO A 56 0.96 12.81 -2.18
CA PRO A 56 0.23 14.03 -2.43
C PRO A 56 0.84 14.76 -3.64
N THR A 57 0.00 15.15 -4.58
CA THR A 57 0.43 15.86 -5.77
C THR A 57 -0.34 17.16 -5.92
N VAL A 58 0.34 18.20 -6.43
CA VAL A 58 -0.25 19.49 -6.74
C VAL A 58 0.11 19.91 -8.16
N ASN A 59 -0.83 20.54 -8.86
CA ASN A 59 -0.53 21.12 -10.18
C ASN A 59 0.50 22.24 -10.02
N MET A 60 1.63 22.15 -10.74
CA MET A 60 2.75 23.10 -10.60
C MET A 60 2.34 24.53 -10.96
N GLN A 61 1.54 24.74 -12.00
CA GLN A 61 1.07 26.09 -12.37
C GLN A 61 0.22 26.72 -11.25
N HIS A 62 -0.59 25.91 -10.57
CA HIS A 62 -1.35 26.36 -9.41
C HIS A 62 -0.42 26.68 -8.23
N PHE A 63 0.50 25.77 -7.94
CA PHE A 63 1.46 25.93 -6.84
C PHE A 63 2.35 27.16 -7.00
N ASP A 64 2.91 27.38 -8.20
CA ASP A 64 3.75 28.52 -8.52
C ASP A 64 2.98 29.86 -8.48
N GLY A 65 1.66 29.80 -8.67
CA GLY A 65 0.76 30.96 -8.53
C GLY A 65 0.41 31.34 -7.10
N LEU A 66 0.76 30.50 -6.10
CA LEU A 66 0.53 30.79 -4.69
C LEU A 66 1.60 31.78 -4.16
N PRO A 67 1.27 32.61 -3.15
CA PRO A 67 2.29 33.35 -2.38
C PRO A 67 3.37 32.41 -1.83
N GLU A 68 4.63 32.89 -1.82
CA GLU A 68 5.78 32.10 -1.36
C GLU A 68 5.59 31.51 0.06
N GLU A 69 4.98 32.30 0.95
CA GLU A 69 4.63 31.84 2.31
C GLU A 69 3.70 30.62 2.30
N MET A 70 2.70 30.59 1.40
CA MET A 70 1.80 29.44 1.27
C MET A 70 2.50 28.23 0.66
N GLN A 71 3.35 28.44 -0.33
CA GLN A 71 4.16 27.35 -0.89
C GLN A 71 5.05 26.73 0.19
N GLN A 72 5.70 27.55 1.01
CA GLN A 72 6.56 27.05 2.09
C GLN A 72 5.75 26.34 3.17
N MET A 73 4.62 26.90 3.59
CA MET A 73 3.72 26.27 4.56
C MET A 73 3.25 24.87 4.09
N MET A 74 2.95 24.70 2.80
CA MET A 74 2.58 23.39 2.25
C MET A 74 3.73 22.40 2.33
N ARG A 75 4.96 22.82 1.99
CA ARG A 75 6.16 21.96 2.10
C ARG A 75 6.43 21.53 3.53
N ASP A 76 6.40 22.48 4.47
CA ASP A 76 6.67 22.23 5.88
C ASP A 76 5.62 21.29 6.48
N TYR A 77 4.34 21.55 6.18
CA TYR A 77 3.25 20.68 6.62
C TYR A 77 3.44 19.23 6.19
N TRP A 78 3.78 18.99 4.92
CA TRP A 78 3.99 17.63 4.43
C TRP A 78 5.23 16.98 5.03
N ALA A 79 6.32 17.72 5.21
CA ALA A 79 7.51 17.21 5.88
C ALA A 79 7.21 16.74 7.31
N ASP A 80 6.41 17.53 8.04
CA ASP A 80 6.05 17.22 9.42
C ASP A 80 4.96 16.16 9.56
N ALA A 81 4.11 15.99 8.53
CA ALA A 81 2.96 15.10 8.58
C ALA A 81 3.28 13.62 8.32
N VAL A 82 4.42 13.31 7.69
CA VAL A 82 4.73 11.93 7.22
C VAL A 82 4.75 10.91 8.37
N VAL A 83 5.47 11.19 9.45
CA VAL A 83 5.57 10.25 10.58
C VAL A 83 4.25 10.11 11.34
N PRO A 84 3.58 11.20 11.74
CA PRO A 84 2.25 11.08 12.38
C PRO A 84 1.20 10.41 11.49
N ALA A 85 1.28 10.58 10.16
CA ALA A 85 0.36 9.93 9.24
C ALA A 85 0.58 8.41 9.21
N ALA A 86 1.82 7.93 9.26
CA ALA A 86 2.13 6.52 9.32
C ALA A 86 1.57 5.88 10.61
N GLU A 87 1.82 6.50 11.77
CA GLU A 87 1.28 6.04 13.06
C GLU A 87 -0.25 5.99 13.04
N TRP A 88 -0.88 7.03 12.50
CA TRP A 88 -2.34 7.08 12.39
C TRP A 88 -2.91 5.99 11.47
N ILE A 89 -2.23 5.65 10.38
CA ILE A 89 -2.64 4.56 9.47
C ILE A 89 -2.56 3.21 10.19
N ASP A 90 -1.54 2.96 10.98
CA ASP A 90 -1.40 1.72 11.74
C ASP A 90 -2.53 1.56 12.77
N GLU A 91 -2.80 2.61 13.56
CA GLU A 91 -3.93 2.64 14.48
C GLU A 91 -5.26 2.45 13.76
N ARG A 92 -5.41 3.08 12.59
CA ARG A 92 -6.63 2.96 11.78
C ARG A 92 -6.83 1.55 11.24
N ASN A 93 -5.78 0.90 10.72
CA ASN A 93 -5.86 -0.47 10.24
C ASN A 93 -6.26 -1.44 11.37
N ALA A 94 -5.67 -1.30 12.56
CA ALA A 94 -6.04 -2.12 13.71
C ALA A 94 -7.50 -1.91 14.14
N SER A 95 -7.96 -0.64 14.19
CA SER A 95 -9.34 -0.30 14.51
C SER A 95 -10.32 -0.82 13.48
N ASP A 96 -10.02 -0.70 12.19
CA ASP A 96 -10.92 -1.14 11.12
C ASP A 96 -10.94 -2.67 11.01
N ARG A 97 -9.84 -3.38 11.32
CA ARG A 97 -9.86 -4.84 11.50
C ARG A 97 -10.85 -5.25 12.57
N ALA A 98 -10.80 -4.64 13.75
CA ALA A 98 -11.70 -4.97 14.85
C ALA A 98 -13.19 -4.75 14.48
N LYS A 99 -13.50 -3.68 13.74
CA LYS A 99 -14.85 -3.42 13.24
C LYS A 99 -15.31 -4.46 12.23
N ILE A 100 -14.44 -4.85 11.28
CA ILE A 100 -14.76 -5.92 10.33
C ILE A 100 -15.07 -7.22 11.06
N GLU A 101 -14.27 -7.60 12.07
CA GLU A 101 -14.48 -8.80 12.88
C GLU A 101 -15.80 -8.74 13.66
N GLU A 102 -16.21 -7.56 14.14
CA GLU A 102 -17.49 -7.35 14.82
C GLU A 102 -18.67 -7.42 13.84
N GLU A 103 -18.59 -6.74 12.70
CA GLU A 103 -19.69 -6.63 11.73
C GLU A 103 -19.86 -7.92 10.90
N LYS A 104 -18.77 -8.63 10.63
CA LYS A 104 -18.78 -9.88 9.86
C LYS A 104 -17.88 -10.97 10.49
N PRO A 105 -18.27 -11.55 11.61
CA PRO A 105 -17.47 -12.55 12.34
C PRO A 105 -17.26 -13.88 11.58
N SER A 106 -17.89 -14.04 10.41
CA SER A 106 -17.71 -15.24 9.57
C SER A 106 -16.46 -15.15 8.67
N ILE A 107 -15.77 -14.01 8.62
CA ILE A 107 -14.55 -13.86 7.83
C ILE A 107 -13.42 -14.69 8.45
N GLU A 108 -12.76 -15.46 7.61
CA GLU A 108 -11.55 -16.19 7.98
C GLU A 108 -10.31 -15.34 7.71
N TRP A 109 -9.50 -15.16 8.77
CA TRP A 109 -8.26 -14.37 8.70
C TRP A 109 -7.05 -15.29 8.60
N HIS A 110 -6.20 -14.99 7.63
CA HIS A 110 -4.92 -15.67 7.42
C HIS A 110 -3.81 -14.63 7.48
N GLU A 111 -2.69 -15.00 8.06
CA GLU A 111 -1.47 -14.17 8.08
C GLU A 111 -0.33 -15.00 7.51
N PHE A 112 0.47 -14.40 6.67
CA PHE A 112 1.67 -15.06 6.16
C PHE A 112 2.63 -15.34 7.32
N THR A 113 3.19 -16.54 7.32
CA THR A 113 4.32 -16.87 8.19
C THR A 113 5.58 -16.17 7.69
N ASP A 114 6.60 -16.05 8.54
CA ASP A 114 7.89 -15.47 8.16
C ASP A 114 8.50 -16.18 6.93
N GLU A 115 8.32 -17.50 6.81
CA GLU A 115 8.77 -18.27 5.65
C GLU A 115 8.02 -17.87 4.38
N GLN A 116 6.71 -17.68 4.44
CA GLN A 116 5.89 -17.23 3.32
C GLN A 116 6.21 -15.78 2.92
N VAL A 117 6.49 -14.91 3.88
CA VAL A 117 6.96 -13.54 3.62
C VAL A 117 8.31 -13.57 2.91
N ALA A 118 9.24 -14.41 3.35
CA ALA A 118 10.54 -14.56 2.71
C ALA A 118 10.41 -15.08 1.27
N GLU A 119 9.58 -16.10 1.02
CA GLU A 119 9.30 -16.64 -0.31
C GLU A 119 8.67 -15.57 -1.23
N ALA A 120 7.67 -14.84 -0.74
CA ALA A 120 7.05 -13.74 -1.49
C ALA A 120 8.04 -12.62 -1.82
N THR A 121 8.97 -12.32 -0.90
CA THR A 121 10.03 -11.34 -1.12
C THR A 121 11.00 -11.78 -2.22
N GLU A 122 11.40 -13.05 -2.24
CA GLU A 122 12.26 -13.56 -3.33
C GLU A 122 11.54 -13.52 -4.69
N MET A 123 10.25 -13.90 -4.76
CA MET A 123 9.46 -13.76 -5.97
C MET A 123 9.38 -12.30 -6.45
N ALA A 124 9.24 -11.34 -5.53
CA ALA A 124 9.23 -9.93 -5.88
C ALA A 124 10.59 -9.45 -6.43
N ARG A 125 11.70 -9.95 -5.88
CA ARG A 125 13.06 -9.63 -6.37
C ARG A 125 13.33 -10.15 -7.78
N GLU A 126 12.69 -11.23 -8.21
CA GLU A 126 12.78 -11.71 -9.59
C GLU A 126 12.20 -10.69 -10.61
N MET A 127 11.41 -9.72 -10.13
CA MET A 127 10.83 -8.65 -10.95
C MET A 127 11.73 -7.42 -11.12
N ASP A 128 12.90 -7.38 -10.49
CA ASP A 128 13.81 -6.24 -10.52
C ASP A 128 14.19 -5.84 -11.98
N ASP A 129 14.53 -6.81 -12.81
CA ASP A 129 14.85 -6.56 -14.22
C ASP A 129 13.64 -5.99 -14.98
N THR A 130 12.45 -6.50 -14.70
CA THR A 130 11.19 -5.99 -15.28
C THR A 130 10.92 -4.56 -14.85
N PHE A 131 11.18 -4.22 -13.57
CA PHE A 131 11.07 -2.85 -13.08
C PHE A 131 12.03 -1.91 -13.82
N VAL A 132 13.28 -2.32 -14.00
CA VAL A 132 14.29 -1.53 -14.72
C VAL A 132 13.90 -1.32 -16.17
N ASP A 133 13.41 -2.36 -16.85
CA ASP A 133 12.98 -2.30 -18.25
C ASP A 133 11.78 -1.35 -18.45
N ILE A 134 10.80 -1.38 -17.53
CA ILE A 134 9.62 -0.51 -17.59
C ILE A 134 9.95 0.92 -17.16
N GLY A 135 10.77 1.09 -16.13
CA GLY A 135 11.11 2.37 -15.54
C GLY A 135 12.04 3.23 -16.38
N GLY A 136 12.80 2.62 -17.29
CA GLY A 136 13.69 3.31 -18.24
C GLY A 136 14.91 3.92 -17.60
N GLU A 137 15.38 5.06 -18.17
CA GLU A 137 16.62 5.71 -17.73
C GLU A 137 16.54 6.12 -16.25
N GLY A 138 17.54 5.70 -15.46
CA GLY A 138 17.63 5.98 -14.01
C GLY A 138 16.92 4.95 -13.11
N ALA A 139 16.10 4.06 -13.64
CA ALA A 139 15.38 3.06 -12.82
C ALA A 139 16.32 2.11 -12.09
N ALA A 140 17.42 1.70 -12.73
CA ALA A 140 18.41 0.83 -12.09
C ALA A 140 19.11 1.52 -10.90
N GLU A 141 19.51 2.79 -11.06
CA GLU A 141 20.12 3.58 -9.97
C GLU A 141 19.13 3.80 -8.82
N LEU A 142 17.86 4.09 -9.15
CA LEU A 142 16.82 4.26 -8.16
C LEU A 142 16.57 2.96 -7.38
N LEU A 143 16.51 1.82 -8.04
CA LEU A 143 16.34 0.51 -7.42
C LEU A 143 17.47 0.17 -6.44
N GLU A 144 18.73 0.39 -6.84
CA GLU A 144 19.88 0.15 -5.97
C GLU A 144 19.89 1.10 -4.78
N THR A 145 19.51 2.37 -4.97
CA THR A 145 19.37 3.34 -3.87
C THR A 145 18.28 2.88 -2.89
N LEU A 146 17.11 2.46 -3.39
CA LEU A 146 16.03 1.97 -2.56
C LEU A 146 16.44 0.74 -1.74
N LYS A 147 17.12 -0.23 -2.36
CA LYS A 147 17.64 -1.41 -1.66
C LYS A 147 18.62 -1.04 -0.55
N ALA A 148 19.53 -0.12 -0.83
CA ALA A 148 20.49 0.35 0.16
C ALA A 148 19.81 1.07 1.34
N ASP A 149 18.81 1.90 1.07
CA ASP A 149 18.04 2.60 2.08
C ASP A 149 17.21 1.63 2.95
N ILE A 150 16.62 0.59 2.35
CA ILE A 150 15.91 -0.48 3.09
C ILE A 150 16.87 -1.19 4.05
N GLU A 151 18.03 -1.60 3.59
CA GLU A 151 19.00 -2.29 4.43
C GLU A 151 19.53 -1.38 5.56
N ALA A 152 19.74 -0.10 5.28
CA ALA A 152 20.10 0.89 6.30
C ALA A 152 18.99 1.07 7.35
N ALA A 153 17.73 1.11 6.91
CA ALA A 153 16.57 1.22 7.79
C ALA A 153 16.42 -0.03 8.67
N LYS A 154 16.53 -1.23 8.11
CA LYS A 154 16.53 -2.49 8.88
C LYS A 154 17.60 -2.50 9.96
N ALA A 155 18.83 -2.14 9.60
CA ALA A 155 19.93 -2.07 10.56
C ALA A 155 19.67 -1.06 11.68
N ALA A 156 19.00 0.06 11.39
CA ALA A 156 18.67 1.09 12.38
C ALA A 156 17.61 0.64 13.39
N VAL A 157 16.67 -0.22 12.99
CA VAL A 157 15.60 -0.74 13.87
C VAL A 157 15.89 -2.14 14.42
N GLY A 158 16.99 -2.76 14.02
CA GLY A 158 17.42 -4.07 14.52
C GLY A 158 16.59 -5.24 14.01
N VAL A 159 16.11 -5.15 12.75
CA VAL A 159 15.37 -6.21 12.05
C VAL A 159 16.25 -6.78 10.94
N ASP A 160 16.29 -8.11 10.81
CA ASP A 160 17.04 -8.83 9.76
C ASP A 160 16.25 -8.90 8.45
#